data_f731531f1a15841428cbb10f6814f871
#
_entry.id   f731531f1a15841428cbb10f6814f871
#
_cell.length_a   1.000
_cell.length_b   1.000
_cell.length_c   1.000
_cell.angle_alpha   90.00
_cell.angle_beta   90.00
_cell.angle_gamma   90.00
#
_symmetry.space_group_name_H-M   'P 1'
#
loop_
_entity.id
_entity.type
_entity.pdbx_description
1 polymer ?
#
loop_
_entity_poly.entity_id
_entity_poly.type
_entity_poly.pdbx_seq_one_letter_code
_entity_poly.pdbx_strand_id
1 'polypeptide(L)'
;MNPLPLTLALGPYDQTRDITDGTVPIEGVLLRTLNLPIEEIFYRFILHREWDMSEMSMGKYIALRSQGDTSITALPVFVSRAFRHSMFYVYLFAMIWLKATLQ
;
A
#
# COMPACT_ATOMS: atom_id res chain seq x y z
N MET A 1 7.46 -6.68 -30.16
CA MET A 1 6.50 -7.19 -29.17
C MET A 1 5.76 -6.01 -28.55
N ASN A 2 4.44 -6.08 -28.50
CA ASN A 2 3.67 -5.01 -27.89
C ASN A 2 3.84 -5.04 -26.37
N PRO A 3 4.08 -3.88 -25.73
CA PRO A 3 4.18 -3.86 -24.28
C PRO A 3 2.85 -4.20 -23.61
N LEU A 4 2.92 -4.86 -22.46
CA LEU A 4 1.75 -5.23 -21.69
C LEU A 4 1.23 -4.00 -20.95
N PRO A 5 -0.02 -3.56 -21.18
CA PRO A 5 -0.57 -2.44 -20.44
C PRO A 5 -0.96 -2.88 -19.03
N LEU A 6 -0.42 -2.18 -18.03
CA LEU A 6 -0.74 -2.40 -16.63
C LEU A 6 -1.07 -1.09 -15.95
N THR A 7 -2.02 -1.11 -15.03
CA THR A 7 -2.36 0.03 -14.19
C THR A 7 -1.90 -0.24 -12.76
N LEU A 8 -1.15 0.72 -12.22
CA LEU A 8 -0.60 0.68 -10.87
C LEU A 8 -1.13 1.86 -10.07
N ALA A 9 -1.73 1.57 -8.91
CA ALA A 9 -2.16 2.60 -7.98
C ALA A 9 -1.24 2.62 -6.77
N LEU A 10 -0.68 3.79 -6.45
CA LEU A 10 0.13 3.98 -5.25
C LEU A 10 0.13 5.45 -4.84
N GLY A 11 0.51 5.68 -3.57
CA GLY A 11 0.62 7.02 -3.03
C GLY A 11 1.81 7.80 -3.59
N PRO A 12 1.87 9.11 -3.31
CA PRO A 12 2.92 9.99 -3.82
C PRO A 12 4.19 9.91 -2.98
N TYR A 13 5.03 8.92 -3.22
CA TYR A 13 6.29 8.73 -2.49
C TYR A 13 7.48 9.19 -3.32
N ASP A 14 8.47 9.80 -2.66
CA ASP A 14 9.68 10.22 -3.34
C ASP A 14 10.45 9.03 -3.93
N GLN A 15 10.51 7.93 -3.22
CA GLN A 15 11.25 6.74 -3.63
C GLN A 15 10.63 6.02 -4.82
N THR A 16 9.39 6.30 -5.18
CA THR A 16 8.72 5.70 -6.33
C THR A 16 8.46 6.68 -7.46
N ARG A 17 8.90 7.92 -7.30
CA ARG A 17 8.62 9.00 -8.27
C ARG A 17 9.10 8.66 -9.67
N ASP A 18 10.29 8.10 -9.80
CA ASP A 18 10.88 7.83 -11.10
C ASP A 18 10.11 6.77 -11.89
N ILE A 19 9.41 5.89 -11.18
CA ILE A 19 8.53 4.91 -11.83
C ILE A 19 7.21 5.57 -12.23
N THR A 20 6.65 6.41 -11.35
CA THR A 20 5.35 7.02 -11.59
C THR A 20 5.40 8.10 -12.66
N ASP A 21 6.51 8.81 -12.81
CA ASP A 21 6.67 9.85 -13.85
C ASP A 21 7.23 9.31 -15.17
N GLY A 22 7.58 8.02 -15.22
CA GLY A 22 8.07 7.39 -16.44
C GLY A 22 9.56 7.56 -16.68
N THR A 23 10.31 8.16 -15.75
CA THR A 23 11.77 8.32 -15.89
C THR A 23 12.48 6.98 -15.96
N VAL A 24 12.03 6.01 -15.16
CA VAL A 24 12.54 4.64 -15.16
C VAL A 24 11.44 3.73 -15.72
N PRO A 25 11.54 3.28 -16.97
CA PRO A 25 10.54 2.40 -17.54
C PRO A 25 10.71 0.96 -17.05
N ILE A 26 9.61 0.22 -17.08
CA ILE A 26 9.62 -1.21 -16.81
C ILE A 26 9.63 -1.92 -18.16
N GLU A 27 10.63 -2.76 -18.40
CA GLU A 27 10.77 -3.45 -19.67
C GLU A 27 9.56 -4.34 -19.95
N GLY A 28 9.01 -4.22 -21.15
CA GLY A 28 7.87 -5.01 -21.59
C GLY A 28 6.52 -4.54 -21.05
N VAL A 29 6.48 -3.44 -20.30
CA VAL A 29 5.26 -2.94 -19.67
C VAL A 29 4.98 -1.50 -20.08
N LEU A 30 3.75 -1.25 -20.51
CA LEU A 30 3.23 0.10 -20.66
C LEU A 30 2.47 0.44 -19.36
N LEU A 31 3.15 1.17 -18.47
CA LEU A 31 2.65 1.43 -17.12
C LEU A 31 1.78 2.69 -17.12
N ARG A 32 0.57 2.55 -16.60
CA ARG A 32 -0.30 3.68 -16.26
C ARG A 32 -0.39 3.76 -14.74
N THR A 33 -0.13 4.92 -14.18
CA THR A 33 -0.14 5.11 -12.74
C THR A 33 -1.33 5.95 -12.30
N LEU A 34 -1.92 5.57 -11.16
CA LEU A 34 -2.97 6.34 -10.50
C LEU A 34 -2.45 6.78 -9.15
N ASN A 35 -2.56 8.08 -8.88
CA ASN A 35 -2.15 8.66 -7.61
C ASN A 35 -3.39 9.07 -6.85
N LEU A 36 -3.76 8.28 -5.86
CA LEU A 36 -4.98 8.46 -5.06
C LEU A 36 -4.62 8.45 -3.57
N PRO A 37 -5.51 8.97 -2.71
CA PRO A 37 -5.33 8.78 -1.26
C PRO A 37 -5.25 7.30 -0.90
N ILE A 38 -4.41 6.98 0.08
CA ILE A 38 -4.12 5.59 0.45
C ILE A 38 -5.39 4.83 0.85
N GLU A 39 -6.27 5.47 1.58
CA GLU A 39 -7.51 4.86 2.03
C GLU A 39 -8.39 4.46 0.83
N GLU A 40 -8.45 5.32 -0.18
CA GLU A 40 -9.20 5.05 -1.40
C GLU A 40 -8.56 3.94 -2.21
N ILE A 41 -7.23 3.93 -2.32
CA ILE A 41 -6.49 2.87 -3.01
C ILE A 41 -6.81 1.51 -2.37
N PHE A 42 -6.69 1.42 -1.05
CA PHE A 42 -6.92 0.16 -0.34
C PHE A 42 -8.35 -0.33 -0.49
N TYR A 43 -9.32 0.56 -0.31
CA TYR A 43 -10.73 0.22 -0.40
C TYR A 43 -11.09 -0.29 -1.80
N ARG A 44 -10.74 0.47 -2.82
CA ARG A 44 -11.11 0.15 -4.20
C ARG A 44 -10.40 -1.11 -4.69
N PHE A 45 -9.15 -1.32 -4.31
CA PHE A 45 -8.43 -2.51 -4.73
C PHE A 45 -8.93 -3.76 -4.01
N ILE A 46 -9.14 -3.68 -2.71
CA ILE A 46 -9.58 -4.86 -1.92
C ILE A 46 -10.97 -5.31 -2.33
N LEU A 47 -11.91 -4.39 -2.49
CA LEU A 47 -13.30 -4.72 -2.77
C LEU A 47 -13.58 -4.92 -4.26
N HIS A 48 -12.93 -4.16 -5.14
CA HIS A 48 -13.32 -4.10 -6.55
C HIS A 48 -12.23 -4.50 -7.52
N ARG A 49 -10.97 -4.64 -7.08
CA ARG A 49 -9.84 -4.97 -7.96
C ARG A 49 -9.81 -4.10 -9.21
N GLU A 50 -9.93 -2.79 -9.03
CA GLU A 50 -10.14 -1.86 -10.15
C GLU A 50 -8.92 -1.69 -11.05
N TRP A 51 -7.75 -2.18 -10.64
CA TRP A 51 -6.51 -2.08 -11.41
C TRP A 51 -5.63 -3.31 -11.18
N ASP A 52 -4.54 -3.39 -11.93
CA ASP A 52 -3.73 -4.60 -11.99
C ASP A 52 -2.78 -4.75 -10.81
N MET A 53 -2.13 -3.66 -10.41
CA MET A 53 -1.16 -3.62 -9.32
C MET A 53 -1.51 -2.49 -8.37
N SER A 54 -1.29 -2.70 -7.09
CA SER A 54 -1.68 -1.71 -6.10
C SER A 54 -0.78 -1.74 -4.88
N GLU A 55 -0.56 -0.57 -4.32
CA GLU A 55 -0.15 -0.48 -2.93
C GLU A 55 -1.26 -1.07 -2.07
N MET A 56 -0.89 -1.82 -1.03
CA MET A 56 -1.87 -2.47 -0.18
C MET A 56 -1.33 -2.61 1.24
N SER A 57 -2.22 -2.60 2.22
CA SER A 57 -1.87 -2.84 3.62
C SER A 57 -1.35 -4.27 3.79
N MET A 58 -0.17 -4.41 4.41
CA MET A 58 0.38 -5.72 4.73
C MET A 58 -0.53 -6.51 5.66
N GLY A 59 -1.11 -5.84 6.67
CA GLY A 59 -2.05 -6.50 7.59
C GLY A 59 -3.27 -7.05 6.88
N LYS A 60 -3.82 -6.30 5.94
CA LYS A 60 -4.97 -6.77 5.15
C LYS A 60 -4.59 -7.91 4.22
N TYR A 61 -3.42 -7.85 3.61
CA TYR A 61 -2.93 -8.95 2.79
C TYR A 61 -2.78 -10.23 3.59
N ILE A 62 -2.18 -10.15 4.77
CA ILE A 62 -2.03 -11.31 5.66
C ILE A 62 -3.39 -11.87 6.04
N ALA A 63 -4.36 -11.02 6.37
CA ALA A 63 -5.71 -11.45 6.71
C ALA A 63 -6.38 -12.21 5.57
N LEU A 64 -6.27 -11.71 4.34
CA LEU A 64 -6.82 -12.39 3.16
C LEU A 64 -6.16 -13.75 2.94
N ARG A 65 -4.84 -13.82 3.03
CA ARG A 65 -4.11 -15.07 2.84
C ARG A 65 -4.46 -16.10 3.93
N SER A 66 -4.64 -15.66 5.17
CA SER A 66 -5.04 -16.56 6.27
C SER A 66 -6.42 -17.14 6.09
N GLN A 67 -7.28 -16.49 5.32
CA GLN A 67 -8.62 -16.97 4.98
C GLN A 67 -8.61 -17.83 3.72
N GLY A 68 -7.45 -18.13 3.15
CA GLY A 68 -7.33 -18.94 1.95
C GLY A 68 -7.50 -18.17 0.65
N ASP A 69 -7.59 -16.86 0.68
CA ASP A 69 -7.69 -16.04 -0.53
C ASP A 69 -6.32 -15.96 -1.20
N THR A 70 -6.21 -16.50 -2.40
CA THR A 70 -5.00 -16.50 -3.20
C THR A 70 -5.13 -15.63 -4.46
N SER A 71 -6.15 -14.78 -4.52
CA SER A 71 -6.41 -13.94 -5.71
C SER A 71 -5.39 -12.84 -5.91
N ILE A 72 -4.63 -12.49 -4.86
CA ILE A 72 -3.60 -11.46 -4.90
C ILE A 72 -2.27 -12.08 -4.50
N THR A 73 -1.20 -11.67 -5.18
CA THR A 73 0.18 -12.06 -4.84
C THR A 73 0.96 -10.80 -4.48
N ALA A 74 1.61 -10.83 -3.31
CA ALA A 74 2.44 -9.71 -2.89
C ALA A 74 3.78 -9.75 -3.60
N LEU A 75 4.23 -8.58 -4.06
CA LEU A 75 5.60 -8.38 -4.50
C LEU A 75 6.44 -7.88 -3.31
N PRO A 76 7.71 -8.27 -3.22
CA PRO A 76 8.55 -7.88 -2.08
C PRO A 76 9.05 -6.43 -2.21
N VAL A 77 8.12 -5.50 -2.38
CA VAL A 77 8.40 -4.07 -2.52
C VAL A 77 7.63 -3.32 -1.46
N PHE A 78 8.34 -2.58 -0.61
CA PHE A 78 7.76 -1.84 0.51
C PHE A 78 7.82 -0.35 0.16
N VAL A 79 6.70 0.20 -0.32
CA VAL A 79 6.65 1.55 -0.88
C VAL A 79 6.50 2.64 0.17
N SER A 80 5.78 2.35 1.26
CA SER A 80 5.58 3.34 2.32
C SER A 80 6.69 3.28 3.35
N ARG A 81 7.28 4.43 3.64
CA ARG A 81 8.31 4.60 4.66
C ARG A 81 7.90 5.76 5.54
N ALA A 82 7.01 5.47 6.49
CA ALA A 82 6.49 6.49 7.37
C ALA A 82 6.67 6.08 8.82
N PHE A 83 7.06 7.03 9.64
CA PHE A 83 7.08 6.89 11.08
C PHE A 83 5.81 7.53 11.63
N ARG A 84 4.91 6.72 12.19
CA ARG A 84 3.61 7.18 12.66
C ARG A 84 3.32 6.69 14.07
N HIS A 85 2.95 7.60 14.95
CA HIS A 85 2.42 7.24 16.25
C HIS A 85 0.97 6.78 16.18
N SER A 86 0.22 7.21 15.17
CA SER A 86 -1.20 6.86 15.00
C SER A 86 -1.45 5.37 14.75
N MET A 87 -0.40 4.59 14.50
CA MET A 87 -0.49 3.14 14.31
C MET A 87 -0.37 2.35 15.60
N PHE A 88 -0.13 3.01 16.73
CA PHE A 88 0.01 2.38 18.03
C PHE A 88 -1.27 2.54 18.83
N TYR A 89 -1.77 1.43 19.35
CA TYR A 89 -3.01 1.38 20.12
C TYR A 89 -2.72 0.83 21.51
N VAL A 90 -3.33 1.42 22.52
CA VAL A 90 -3.19 0.98 23.90
C VAL A 90 -4.57 0.91 24.56
N TYR A 91 -4.69 0.07 25.58
CA TYR A 91 -5.89 0.08 26.41
C TYR A 91 -6.01 1.39 27.17
N LEU A 92 -7.23 1.80 27.46
CA LEU A 92 -7.50 3.05 28.16
C LEU A 92 -6.73 3.16 29.48
N PHE A 93 -6.70 2.10 30.27
CA PHE A 93 -5.95 2.09 31.53
C PHE A 93 -4.45 2.23 31.32
N ALA A 94 -3.91 1.60 30.28
CA ALA A 94 -2.50 1.74 29.91
C ALA A 94 -2.18 3.18 29.48
N MET A 95 -3.10 3.85 28.78
CA MET A 95 -2.94 5.25 28.41
C MET A 95 -2.86 6.15 29.63
N ILE A 96 -3.72 5.93 30.63
CA ILE A 96 -3.73 6.70 31.88
C ILE A 96 -2.40 6.51 32.61
N TRP A 97 -1.96 5.27 32.74
CA TRP A 97 -0.70 4.94 33.38
C TRP A 97 0.50 5.57 32.67
N LEU A 98 0.55 5.45 31.35
CA LEU A 98 1.62 6.01 30.54
C LEU A 98 1.68 7.53 30.69
N LYS A 99 0.52 8.18 30.67
CA LYS A 99 0.42 9.62 30.83
C LYS A 99 0.92 10.08 32.20
N ALA A 100 0.55 9.34 33.25
CA ALA A 100 1.01 9.63 34.60
C ALA A 100 2.52 9.42 34.76
N THR A 101 3.09 8.43 34.10
CA THR A 101 4.51 8.11 34.15
C THR A 101 5.37 9.12 33.40
N LEU A 102 4.86 9.70 32.30
CA LEU A 102 5.58 10.65 31.48
C LEU A 102 5.51 12.09 31.99
N GLN A 103 4.72 12.37 33.01
CA GLN A 103 4.70 13.66 33.70
C GLN A 103 5.76 13.69 34.83
#